data_e11f3ebfab0390468ca10bf5ec144557
#
_entry.id   e11f3ebfab0390468ca10bf5ec144557
#
_cell.length_a   1.000
_cell.length_b   1.000
_cell.length_c   1.000
_cell.angle_alpha   90.00
_cell.angle_beta   90.00
_cell.angle_gamma   90.00
#
_symmetry.space_group_name_H-M   'P 1'
#
loop_
_entity.id
_entity.type
_entity.pdbx_description
1 polymer ?
#
loop_
_entity_poly.entity_id
_entity_poly.type
_entity_poly.pdbx_seq_one_letter_code
_entity_poly.pdbx_strand_id
1 'polypeptide(L)'
;PRLAFDAVARGLSREDSVGPEADERLKAIWTPGLVLDNQVGGRDSRTVALSIHAHGEAVLIERFEADVRVRMTMDAFPFDQQNLTLALSLPRHPQQEAVLMTTEADRQFSGIERALSVVDWRPIGLRFVNDLAMGWNARSYSRLNVTVTLAREAQRYVLRIFVPVIAVLAVSLFVLWGPGLLEKDKGSLIFSSLLALAAISFTFESSFPGAISLNTPVAEMISLGYLYLV
;
A
#
# COMPACT_ATOMS: atom_id res chain seq x y z
N PRO A 1 9.77 -20.51 -29.19
CA PRO A 1 10.43 -21.25 -30.29
C PRO A 1 10.45 -20.47 -31.61
N ARG A 2 9.37 -19.78 -32.02
CA ARG A 2 9.36 -19.00 -33.28
C ARG A 2 10.20 -17.72 -33.21
N LEU A 3 10.39 -17.12 -32.06
CA LEU A 3 11.15 -15.88 -31.86
C LEU A 3 12.65 -16.02 -32.11
N ALA A 4 13.23 -17.13 -31.63
CA ALA A 4 14.64 -17.41 -31.87
C ALA A 4 14.96 -17.61 -33.36
N PHE A 5 13.98 -18.05 -34.15
CA PHE A 5 14.13 -18.33 -35.55
C PHE A 5 14.35 -17.05 -36.40
N ASP A 6 13.65 -15.96 -36.09
CA ASP A 6 13.72 -14.73 -36.88
C ASP A 6 15.04 -13.97 -36.67
N ALA A 7 15.51 -13.90 -35.43
CA ALA A 7 16.78 -13.26 -35.12
C ALA A 7 18.00 -14.05 -35.70
N VAL A 8 17.97 -15.38 -35.59
CA VAL A 8 19.00 -16.23 -36.19
C VAL A 8 19.00 -16.18 -37.71
N ALA A 9 17.81 -16.16 -38.33
CA ALA A 9 17.68 -16.05 -39.81
C ALA A 9 18.27 -14.73 -40.38
N ARG A 10 18.31 -13.69 -39.55
CA ARG A 10 18.91 -12.38 -39.92
C ARG A 10 20.37 -12.25 -39.49
N GLY A 11 20.98 -13.28 -38.89
CA GLY A 11 22.34 -13.24 -38.38
C GLY A 11 22.57 -12.28 -37.20
N LEU A 12 21.48 -11.90 -36.48
CA LEU A 12 21.52 -11.00 -35.35
C LEU A 12 21.57 -11.81 -34.06
N SER A 13 22.39 -11.38 -33.12
CA SER A 13 22.44 -11.95 -31.76
C SER A 13 21.30 -11.42 -30.88
N ARG A 14 20.79 -10.22 -31.22
CA ARG A 14 19.73 -9.50 -30.49
C ARG A 14 19.00 -8.59 -31.44
N GLU A 15 17.68 -8.48 -31.27
CA GLU A 15 16.80 -7.53 -31.95
C GLU A 15 16.10 -6.66 -30.90
N ASP A 16 16.26 -5.34 -31.01
CA ASP A 16 15.68 -4.35 -30.11
C ASP A 16 14.61 -3.55 -30.85
N SER A 17 13.45 -3.39 -30.21
CA SER A 17 12.34 -2.56 -30.68
C SER A 17 11.88 -1.64 -29.55
N VAL A 18 11.46 -0.42 -29.88
CA VAL A 18 11.02 0.58 -28.89
C VAL A 18 9.68 1.19 -29.27
N GLY A 19 8.88 1.58 -28.27
CA GLY A 19 7.60 2.26 -28.45
C GLY A 19 6.61 1.49 -29.34
N PRO A 20 5.99 2.12 -30.37
CA PRO A 20 4.98 1.48 -31.22
C PRO A 20 5.46 0.25 -31.98
N GLU A 21 6.74 0.23 -32.37
CA GLU A 21 7.33 -0.93 -33.03
C GLU A 21 7.40 -2.14 -32.07
N ALA A 22 7.74 -1.89 -30.81
CA ALA A 22 7.73 -2.93 -29.78
C ALA A 22 6.31 -3.47 -29.54
N ASP A 23 5.28 -2.63 -29.58
CA ASP A 23 3.88 -3.06 -29.46
C ASP A 23 3.44 -3.98 -30.63
N GLU A 24 3.83 -3.67 -31.85
CA GLU A 24 3.55 -4.51 -33.02
C GLU A 24 4.28 -5.87 -32.92
N ARG A 25 5.53 -5.83 -32.51
CA ARG A 25 6.32 -7.05 -32.29
C ARG A 25 5.74 -7.90 -31.17
N LEU A 26 5.30 -7.28 -30.07
CA LEU A 26 4.71 -7.98 -28.93
C LEU A 26 3.44 -8.76 -29.31
N LYS A 27 2.64 -8.24 -30.25
CA LYS A 27 1.45 -8.94 -30.78
C LYS A 27 1.81 -10.20 -31.60
N ALA A 28 2.98 -10.21 -32.21
CA ALA A 28 3.44 -11.31 -33.06
C ALA A 28 4.12 -12.46 -32.29
N ILE A 29 4.46 -12.25 -31.01
CA ILE A 29 5.16 -13.22 -30.19
C ILE A 29 4.26 -13.85 -29.15
N TRP A 30 4.66 -15.02 -28.64
CA TRP A 30 4.02 -15.61 -27.48
C TRP A 30 4.32 -14.80 -26.23
N THR A 31 3.30 -14.47 -25.47
CA THR A 31 3.41 -13.82 -24.15
C THR A 31 2.70 -14.65 -23.09
N PRO A 32 3.23 -14.73 -21.85
CA PRO A 32 2.63 -15.52 -20.77
C PRO A 32 1.29 -14.94 -20.27
N GLY A 33 0.93 -13.71 -20.68
CA GLY A 33 -0.32 -13.08 -20.26
C GLY A 33 -0.31 -12.72 -18.78
N LEU A 34 0.66 -11.94 -18.34
CA LEU A 34 0.77 -11.48 -16.96
C LEU A 34 -0.44 -10.60 -16.58
N VAL A 35 -1.07 -10.93 -15.46
CA VAL A 35 -2.24 -10.23 -14.91
C VAL A 35 -1.95 -9.76 -13.49
N LEU A 36 -2.51 -8.61 -13.14
CA LEU A 36 -2.53 -8.09 -11.77
C LEU A 36 -3.88 -8.48 -11.14
N ASP A 37 -3.87 -9.49 -10.27
CA ASP A 37 -5.09 -10.12 -9.71
C ASP A 37 -5.96 -9.16 -8.88
N ASN A 38 -5.33 -8.22 -8.18
CA ASN A 38 -6.03 -7.26 -7.34
C ASN A 38 -6.25 -5.90 -7.99
N GLN A 39 -6.16 -5.84 -9.32
CA GLN A 39 -6.46 -4.63 -10.09
C GLN A 39 -7.94 -4.25 -10.00
N VAL A 40 -8.21 -2.96 -9.97
CA VAL A 40 -9.56 -2.38 -10.03
C VAL A 40 -9.66 -1.52 -11.27
N GLY A 41 -10.63 -1.84 -12.15
CA GLY A 41 -10.79 -1.10 -13.41
C GLY A 41 -9.76 -1.44 -14.48
N GLY A 42 -9.51 -0.49 -15.38
CA GLY A 42 -8.54 -0.62 -16.46
C GLY A 42 -7.11 -0.44 -15.99
N ARG A 43 -6.17 -0.90 -16.82
CA ARG A 43 -4.74 -0.61 -16.69
C ARG A 43 -4.32 0.23 -17.88
N ASP A 44 -3.70 1.37 -17.63
CA ASP A 44 -3.01 2.12 -18.67
C ASP A 44 -1.58 1.59 -18.76
N SER A 45 -1.27 0.95 -19.88
CA SER A 45 -0.02 0.22 -20.06
C SER A 45 0.66 0.71 -21.34
N ARG A 46 1.96 0.96 -21.22
CA ARG A 46 2.79 1.42 -22.32
C ARG A 46 4.05 0.56 -22.42
N THR A 47 4.21 -0.11 -23.55
CA THR A 47 5.47 -0.79 -23.88
C THR A 47 6.57 0.23 -24.10
N VAL A 48 7.66 0.08 -23.37
CA VAL A 48 8.83 0.97 -23.48
C VAL A 48 9.83 0.38 -24.46
N ALA A 49 10.20 -0.88 -24.24
CA ALA A 49 11.14 -1.60 -25.10
C ALA A 49 10.91 -3.11 -25.06
N LEU A 50 11.24 -3.77 -26.15
CA LEU A 50 11.27 -5.22 -26.29
C LEU A 50 12.59 -5.63 -26.91
N SER A 51 13.34 -6.51 -26.25
CA SER A 51 14.57 -7.10 -26.73
C SER A 51 14.38 -8.60 -26.90
N ILE A 52 14.70 -9.13 -28.08
CA ILE A 52 14.61 -10.55 -28.39
C ILE A 52 16.00 -11.07 -28.70
N HIS A 53 16.44 -12.07 -27.96
CA HIS A 53 17.76 -12.69 -28.12
C HIS A 53 17.68 -13.98 -28.96
N ALA A 54 18.73 -14.26 -29.71
CA ALA A 54 18.80 -15.43 -30.60
C ALA A 54 18.62 -16.78 -29.86
N HIS A 55 18.94 -16.84 -28.57
CA HIS A 55 18.75 -18.03 -27.74
C HIS A 55 17.34 -18.21 -27.18
N GLY A 56 16.40 -17.33 -27.58
CA GLY A 56 14.97 -17.44 -27.22
C GLY A 56 14.55 -16.67 -25.97
N GLU A 57 15.44 -15.88 -25.39
CA GLU A 57 15.11 -14.94 -24.33
C GLU A 57 14.43 -13.69 -24.90
N ALA A 58 13.37 -13.24 -24.28
CA ALA A 58 12.73 -11.97 -24.59
C ALA A 58 12.63 -11.10 -23.34
N VAL A 59 13.13 -9.88 -23.41
CA VAL A 59 13.07 -8.90 -22.32
C VAL A 59 12.06 -7.82 -22.70
N LEU A 60 10.99 -7.73 -21.95
CA LEU A 60 9.96 -6.70 -22.08
C LEU A 60 10.11 -5.67 -20.98
N ILE A 61 10.20 -4.40 -21.34
CA ILE A 61 10.13 -3.27 -20.42
C ILE A 61 8.79 -2.57 -20.65
N GLU A 62 7.94 -2.63 -19.63
CA GLU A 62 6.61 -2.03 -19.65
C GLU A 62 6.46 -1.04 -18.52
N ARG A 63 5.88 0.12 -18.81
CA ARG A 63 5.43 1.08 -17.81
C ARG A 63 3.91 1.04 -17.76
N PHE A 64 3.34 0.94 -16.55
CA PHE A 64 1.89 0.94 -16.41
C PHE A 64 1.44 1.72 -15.18
N GLU A 65 0.20 2.20 -15.24
CA GLU A 65 -0.54 2.76 -14.12
C GLU A 65 -1.79 1.91 -13.90
N ALA A 66 -2.06 1.57 -12.65
CA ALA A 66 -3.22 0.75 -12.30
C ALA A 66 -3.68 1.03 -10.87
N ASP A 67 -4.99 1.04 -10.68
CA ASP A 67 -5.58 1.04 -9.36
C ASP A 67 -5.61 -0.38 -8.81
N VAL A 68 -5.20 -0.53 -7.56
CA VAL A 68 -5.16 -1.84 -6.89
C VAL A 68 -5.95 -1.82 -5.60
N ARG A 69 -6.67 -2.92 -5.35
CA ARG A 69 -7.38 -3.13 -4.09
C ARG A 69 -6.40 -3.63 -3.04
N VAL A 70 -6.28 -2.88 -1.95
CA VAL A 70 -5.48 -3.24 -0.79
C VAL A 70 -6.34 -3.26 0.46
N ARG A 71 -6.02 -4.15 1.40
CA ARG A 71 -6.64 -4.17 2.71
C ARG A 71 -5.70 -3.45 3.67
N MET A 72 -6.23 -2.42 4.31
CA MET A 72 -5.53 -1.68 5.36
C MET A 72 -6.20 -1.94 6.70
N THR A 73 -5.43 -2.00 7.78
CA THR A 73 -5.91 -2.08 9.16
C THR A 73 -5.50 -0.83 9.92
N MET A 74 -6.38 -0.31 10.75
CA MET A 74 -6.13 0.91 11.53
C MET A 74 -5.83 0.61 13.01
N ASP A 75 -5.61 -0.66 13.37
CA ASP A 75 -5.51 -1.12 14.78
C ASP A 75 -4.39 -0.44 15.58
N ALA A 76 -3.30 -0.05 14.89
CA ALA A 76 -2.18 0.64 15.51
C ALA A 76 -2.11 2.14 15.18
N PHE A 77 -3.20 2.71 14.63
CA PHE A 77 -3.20 4.13 14.23
C PHE A 77 -2.84 5.06 15.41
N PRO A 78 -2.00 6.07 15.25
CA PRO A 78 -1.30 6.51 14.02
C PRO A 78 0.11 5.90 13.83
N PHE A 79 0.46 4.84 14.54
CA PHE A 79 1.77 4.18 14.49
C PHE A 79 1.75 2.94 13.59
N ASP A 80 0.78 2.86 12.70
CA ASP A 80 0.53 1.71 11.86
C ASP A 80 1.52 1.60 10.68
N GLN A 81 1.75 0.36 10.28
CA GLN A 81 2.43 0.00 9.06
C GLN A 81 1.45 -0.73 8.14
N GLN A 82 1.48 -0.41 6.86
CA GLN A 82 0.59 -1.00 5.86
C GLN A 82 1.38 -1.77 4.82
N ASN A 83 0.85 -2.92 4.44
CA ASN A 83 1.42 -3.76 3.41
C ASN A 83 0.59 -3.66 2.13
N LEU A 84 1.13 -2.96 1.13
CA LEU A 84 0.52 -2.85 -0.19
C LEU A 84 1.04 -3.98 -1.06
N THR A 85 0.22 -4.98 -1.32
CA THR A 85 0.61 -6.14 -2.12
C THR A 85 0.07 -6.03 -3.53
N LEU A 86 0.95 -6.11 -4.52
CA LEU A 86 0.64 -6.32 -5.92
C LEU A 86 0.73 -7.83 -6.19
N ALA A 87 -0.38 -8.42 -6.58
CA ALA A 87 -0.45 -9.85 -6.87
C ALA A 87 -0.41 -10.08 -8.39
N LEU A 88 0.74 -10.49 -8.90
CA LEU A 88 0.97 -10.80 -10.30
C LEU A 88 0.77 -12.31 -10.53
N SER A 89 0.01 -12.71 -11.54
CA SER A 89 -0.25 -14.11 -11.86
C SER A 89 -0.23 -14.40 -13.36
N LEU A 90 -0.14 -15.70 -13.69
CA LEU A 90 -0.22 -16.22 -15.05
C LEU A 90 -1.49 -17.08 -15.22
N PRO A 91 -2.69 -16.51 -15.29
CA PRO A 91 -3.94 -17.27 -15.26
C PRO A 91 -4.19 -18.15 -16.49
N ARG A 92 -3.46 -17.94 -17.59
CA ARG A 92 -3.61 -18.71 -18.83
C ARG A 92 -2.76 -19.98 -18.86
N HIS A 93 -1.69 -20.02 -18.06
CA HIS A 93 -0.70 -21.09 -18.09
C HIS A 93 -0.55 -21.70 -16.69
N PRO A 94 -0.91 -22.99 -16.51
CA PRO A 94 -0.65 -23.70 -15.26
C PRO A 94 0.84 -23.69 -14.90
N GLN A 95 1.15 -23.92 -13.64
CA GLN A 95 2.54 -23.90 -13.13
C GLN A 95 3.49 -24.82 -13.91
N GLN A 96 2.97 -25.93 -14.49
CA GLN A 96 3.76 -26.87 -15.29
C GLN A 96 4.20 -26.28 -16.64
N GLU A 97 3.51 -25.27 -17.14
CA GLU A 97 3.78 -24.63 -18.44
C GLU A 97 4.56 -23.32 -18.29
N ALA A 98 4.25 -22.51 -17.27
CA ALA A 98 4.92 -21.23 -17.03
C ALA A 98 4.99 -20.91 -15.54
N VAL A 99 6.15 -20.38 -15.12
CA VAL A 99 6.42 -20.01 -13.73
C VAL A 99 6.94 -18.58 -13.67
N LEU A 100 6.41 -17.79 -12.74
CA LEU A 100 6.98 -16.49 -12.35
C LEU A 100 8.12 -16.73 -11.36
N MET A 101 9.29 -16.23 -11.70
CA MET A 101 10.47 -16.33 -10.85
C MET A 101 11.09 -14.95 -10.66
N THR A 102 11.65 -14.71 -9.49
CA THR A 102 12.50 -13.56 -9.20
C THR A 102 13.87 -14.04 -8.82
N THR A 103 14.88 -13.50 -9.48
CA THR A 103 16.29 -13.77 -9.16
C THR A 103 16.75 -12.85 -8.03
N GLU A 104 17.91 -13.14 -7.45
CA GLU A 104 18.52 -12.23 -6.47
C GLU A 104 18.91 -10.89 -7.10
N ALA A 105 19.35 -10.91 -8.35
CA ALA A 105 19.63 -9.68 -9.11
C ALA A 105 18.37 -8.82 -9.26
N ASP A 106 17.22 -9.42 -9.61
CA ASP A 106 15.95 -8.68 -9.70
C ASP A 106 15.59 -8.01 -8.38
N ARG A 107 15.82 -8.67 -7.25
CA ARG A 107 15.56 -8.10 -5.92
C ARG A 107 16.49 -6.96 -5.58
N GLN A 108 17.77 -7.06 -5.93
CA GLN A 108 18.78 -6.02 -5.67
C GLN A 108 18.53 -4.77 -6.50
N PHE A 109 18.11 -4.93 -7.76
CA PHE A 109 17.86 -3.81 -8.67
C PHE A 109 16.43 -3.27 -8.60
N SER A 110 15.52 -3.96 -7.88
CA SER A 110 14.17 -3.46 -7.62
C SER A 110 14.18 -2.45 -6.48
N GLY A 111 13.42 -1.39 -6.62
CA GLY A 111 13.33 -0.35 -5.61
C GLY A 111 12.02 0.41 -5.67
N ILE A 112 11.80 1.21 -4.65
CA ILE A 112 10.71 2.17 -4.57
C ILE A 112 11.33 3.54 -4.76
N GLU A 113 10.75 4.36 -5.63
CA GLU A 113 11.21 5.71 -5.86
C GLU A 113 11.15 6.51 -4.56
N ARG A 114 12.30 7.07 -4.14
CA ARG A 114 12.41 7.83 -2.89
C ARG A 114 11.62 9.15 -2.91
N ALA A 115 11.36 9.69 -4.11
CA ALA A 115 10.58 10.90 -4.32
C ALA A 115 9.07 10.66 -4.31
N LEU A 116 8.59 9.45 -4.03
CA LEU A 116 7.18 9.17 -3.80
C LEU A 116 6.71 9.96 -2.57
N SER A 117 6.23 11.17 -2.83
CA SER A 117 5.55 12.00 -1.83
C SER A 117 4.11 11.51 -1.65
N VAL A 118 3.96 10.31 -1.15
CA VAL A 118 2.66 9.94 -0.58
C VAL A 118 2.58 10.66 0.75
N VAL A 119 1.73 11.69 0.79
CA VAL A 119 1.51 12.47 1.99
C VAL A 119 1.22 11.50 3.15
N ASP A 120 1.96 11.63 4.25
CA ASP A 120 1.81 10.84 5.47
C ASP A 120 2.35 9.39 5.45
N TRP A 121 2.96 8.93 4.36
CA TRP A 121 3.51 7.58 4.27
C TRP A 121 4.95 7.55 3.80
N ARG A 122 5.77 6.72 4.46
CA ARG A 122 7.16 6.48 4.09
C ARG A 122 7.36 5.01 3.73
N PRO A 123 7.85 4.69 2.53
CA PRO A 123 8.20 3.32 2.19
C PRO A 123 9.41 2.86 3.01
N ILE A 124 9.27 1.68 3.64
CA ILE A 124 10.30 1.09 4.51
C ILE A 124 10.79 -0.28 4.05
N GLY A 125 10.06 -0.91 3.13
CA GLY A 125 10.47 -2.24 2.64
C GLY A 125 9.79 -2.62 1.34
N LEU A 126 10.49 -3.48 0.58
CA LEU A 126 10.01 -4.13 -0.61
C LEU A 126 10.31 -5.63 -0.50
N ARG A 127 9.31 -6.48 -0.68
CA ARG A 127 9.45 -7.92 -0.57
C ARG A 127 8.79 -8.62 -1.75
N PHE A 128 9.48 -9.62 -2.27
CA PHE A 128 9.00 -10.52 -3.32
C PHE A 128 8.76 -11.91 -2.74
N VAL A 129 7.57 -12.45 -2.97
CA VAL A 129 7.21 -13.79 -2.52
C VAL A 129 6.58 -14.54 -3.68
N ASN A 130 7.24 -15.62 -4.11
CA ASN A 130 6.66 -16.55 -5.06
C ASN A 130 5.61 -17.41 -4.34
N ASP A 131 4.44 -17.52 -4.92
CA ASP A 131 3.29 -18.20 -4.37
C ASP A 131 2.55 -18.97 -5.47
N LEU A 132 1.57 -19.76 -5.09
CA LEU A 132 0.71 -20.50 -6.01
C LEU A 132 -0.75 -20.10 -5.78
N ALA A 133 -1.42 -19.72 -6.85
CA ALA A 133 -2.86 -19.52 -6.85
C ALA A 133 -3.55 -20.81 -7.31
N MET A 134 -4.50 -21.30 -6.53
CA MET A 134 -5.35 -22.40 -6.96
C MET A 134 -6.48 -21.86 -7.85
N GLY A 135 -6.54 -22.32 -9.08
CA GLY A 135 -7.64 -22.02 -9.98
C GLY A 135 -8.88 -22.86 -9.67
N TRP A 136 -10.05 -22.39 -10.11
CA TRP A 136 -11.33 -23.09 -9.97
C TRP A 136 -11.40 -24.44 -10.73
N ASN A 137 -10.47 -24.68 -11.66
CA ASN A 137 -10.28 -25.96 -12.36
C ASN A 137 -9.34 -26.93 -11.63
N ALA A 138 -9.05 -26.69 -10.35
CA ALA A 138 -8.14 -27.45 -9.51
C ALA A 138 -6.67 -27.51 -10.02
N ARG A 139 -6.26 -26.55 -10.85
CA ARG A 139 -4.86 -26.42 -11.29
C ARG A 139 -4.18 -25.29 -10.53
N SER A 140 -2.91 -25.46 -10.27
CA SER A 140 -2.06 -24.43 -9.64
C SER A 140 -1.48 -23.49 -10.70
N TYR A 141 -1.51 -22.20 -10.40
CA TYR A 141 -0.98 -21.14 -11.25
C TYR A 141 0.10 -20.38 -10.50
N SER A 142 1.16 -20.03 -11.20
CA SER A 142 2.25 -19.26 -10.58
C SER A 142 1.80 -17.84 -10.26
N ARG A 143 2.05 -17.40 -9.03
CA ARG A 143 1.79 -16.06 -8.52
C ARG A 143 3.04 -15.46 -7.93
N LEU A 144 3.27 -14.18 -8.16
CA LEU A 144 4.29 -13.37 -7.53
C LEU A 144 3.63 -12.24 -6.74
N ASN A 145 3.78 -12.25 -5.44
CA ASN A 145 3.34 -11.18 -4.55
C ASN A 145 4.48 -10.19 -4.32
N VAL A 146 4.34 -8.97 -4.82
CA VAL A 146 5.26 -7.85 -4.58
C VAL A 146 4.64 -6.97 -3.51
N THR A 147 5.21 -6.96 -2.32
CA THR A 147 4.67 -6.23 -1.17
C THR A 147 5.56 -5.03 -0.85
N VAL A 148 4.96 -3.86 -0.89
CA VAL A 148 5.54 -2.60 -0.41
C VAL A 148 5.05 -2.37 1.01
N THR A 149 5.96 -2.26 1.97
CA THR A 149 5.63 -1.88 3.34
C THR A 149 5.79 -0.38 3.52
N LEU A 150 4.73 0.27 3.96
CA LEU A 150 4.67 1.70 4.24
C LEU A 150 4.52 1.92 5.74
N ALA A 151 5.30 2.82 6.32
CA ALA A 151 5.11 3.30 7.68
C ALA A 151 4.44 4.68 7.65
N ARG A 152 3.47 4.89 8.54
CA ARG A 152 2.81 6.20 8.67
C ARG A 152 3.74 7.21 9.34
N GLU A 153 3.73 8.44 8.87
CA GLU A 153 4.39 9.60 9.50
C GLU A 153 3.58 10.07 10.72
N ALA A 154 3.68 9.30 11.81
CA ALA A 154 2.87 9.47 13.03
C ALA A 154 3.00 10.86 13.67
N GLN A 155 4.15 11.53 13.52
CA GLN A 155 4.44 12.79 14.17
C GLN A 155 3.38 13.88 13.89
N ARG A 156 2.88 13.96 12.66
CA ARG A 156 1.85 14.93 12.27
C ARG A 156 0.53 14.68 12.99
N TYR A 157 0.18 13.40 13.15
CA TYR A 157 -1.06 12.97 13.82
C TYR A 157 -0.94 13.15 15.33
N VAL A 158 0.21 12.83 15.90
CA VAL A 158 0.49 13.04 17.33
C VAL A 158 0.26 14.49 17.70
N LEU A 159 0.87 15.44 17.00
CA LEU A 159 0.68 16.86 17.28
C LEU A 159 -0.77 17.32 17.10
N ARG A 160 -1.47 16.83 16.08
CA ARG A 160 -2.81 17.28 15.74
C ARG A 160 -3.90 16.69 16.64
N ILE A 161 -3.69 15.50 17.17
CA ILE A 161 -4.70 14.76 17.95
C ILE A 161 -4.35 14.75 19.44
N PHE A 162 -3.15 14.30 19.79
CA PHE A 162 -2.78 14.10 21.19
C PHE A 162 -2.62 15.43 21.92
N VAL A 163 -2.06 16.43 21.29
CA VAL A 163 -1.85 17.74 21.95
C VAL A 163 -3.18 18.38 22.36
N PRO A 164 -4.22 18.50 21.51
CA PRO A 164 -5.52 19.04 21.95
C PRO A 164 -6.18 18.23 23.05
N VAL A 165 -6.13 16.89 22.97
CA VAL A 165 -6.72 16.03 24.02
C VAL A 165 -5.99 16.21 25.34
N ILE A 166 -4.66 16.17 25.34
CA ILE A 166 -3.84 16.41 26.54
C ILE A 166 -4.11 17.80 27.12
N ALA A 167 -4.25 18.82 26.28
CA ALA A 167 -4.56 20.18 26.72
C ALA A 167 -5.92 20.24 27.44
N VAL A 168 -6.97 19.62 26.89
CA VAL A 168 -8.29 19.53 27.53
C VAL A 168 -8.19 18.83 28.88
N LEU A 169 -7.50 17.70 28.96
CA LEU A 169 -7.31 16.95 30.21
C LEU A 169 -6.47 17.74 31.22
N ALA A 170 -5.43 18.45 30.80
CA ALA A 170 -4.61 19.27 31.67
C ALA A 170 -5.40 20.45 32.27
N VAL A 171 -6.25 21.10 31.47
CA VAL A 171 -7.16 22.16 31.96
C VAL A 171 -8.12 21.59 33.00
N SER A 172 -8.72 20.44 32.73
CA SER A 172 -9.64 19.77 33.65
C SER A 172 -8.94 19.37 34.97
N LEU A 173 -7.72 18.85 34.89
CA LEU A 173 -6.91 18.54 36.05
C LEU A 173 -6.63 19.78 36.91
N PHE A 174 -6.22 20.87 36.25
CA PHE A 174 -5.95 22.15 36.92
C PHE A 174 -7.22 22.70 37.60
N VAL A 175 -8.39 22.58 36.99
CA VAL A 175 -9.68 23.01 37.55
C VAL A 175 -10.05 22.20 38.78
N LEU A 176 -9.89 20.87 38.71
CA LEU A 176 -10.23 19.98 39.84
C LEU A 176 -9.33 20.20 41.06
N TRP A 177 -8.04 20.41 40.84
CA TRP A 177 -7.02 20.49 41.91
C TRP A 177 -6.63 21.92 42.28
N GLY A 178 -7.00 22.91 41.41
CA GLY A 178 -6.68 24.31 41.67
C GLY A 178 -7.41 24.91 42.85
N PRO A 179 -6.73 25.59 43.77
CA PRO A 179 -7.36 26.31 44.85
C PRO A 179 -8.11 27.55 44.32
N GLY A 180 -9.25 27.88 44.95
CA GLY A 180 -9.92 29.16 44.78
C GLY A 180 -11.08 29.21 43.78
N LEU A 181 -11.40 28.11 43.08
CA LEU A 181 -12.58 28.06 42.20
C LEU A 181 -13.84 27.65 43.01
N LEU A 182 -14.96 28.32 42.71
CA LEU A 182 -16.25 27.93 43.27
C LEU A 182 -16.71 26.59 42.61
N GLU A 183 -17.44 25.75 43.40
CA GLU A 183 -17.87 24.42 42.91
C GLU A 183 -18.72 24.51 41.62
N LYS A 184 -19.60 25.53 41.50
CA LYS A 184 -20.38 25.76 40.29
C LYS A 184 -19.55 26.08 39.06
N ASP A 185 -18.42 26.76 39.20
CA ASP A 185 -17.53 27.11 38.13
C ASP A 185 -16.72 25.88 37.69
N LYS A 186 -16.34 25.01 38.64
CA LYS A 186 -15.72 23.69 38.38
C LYS A 186 -16.63 22.83 37.51
N GLY A 187 -17.90 22.70 37.84
CA GLY A 187 -18.89 21.93 37.09
C GLY A 187 -19.05 22.43 35.63
N SER A 188 -19.13 23.76 35.45
CA SER A 188 -19.22 24.37 34.12
C SER A 188 -17.98 24.11 33.27
N LEU A 189 -16.78 24.16 33.87
CA LEU A 189 -15.52 23.91 33.16
C LEU A 189 -15.34 22.44 32.79
N ILE A 190 -15.74 21.50 33.67
CA ILE A 190 -15.74 20.06 33.36
C ILE A 190 -16.70 19.78 32.21
N PHE A 191 -17.92 20.34 32.23
CA PHE A 191 -18.88 20.16 31.16
C PHE A 191 -18.35 20.70 29.82
N SER A 192 -17.69 21.86 29.83
CA SER A 192 -17.03 22.43 28.66
C SER A 192 -15.90 21.54 28.15
N SER A 193 -15.14 20.91 29.04
CA SER A 193 -14.08 19.96 28.68
C SER A 193 -14.63 18.68 28.05
N LEU A 194 -15.75 18.16 28.58
CA LEU A 194 -16.47 17.02 27.98
C LEU A 194 -16.96 17.35 26.56
N LEU A 195 -17.54 18.54 26.39
CA LEU A 195 -17.99 18.98 25.08
C LEU A 195 -16.83 19.14 24.09
N ALA A 196 -15.71 19.71 24.54
CA ALA A 196 -14.51 19.83 23.72
C ALA A 196 -13.96 18.46 23.32
N LEU A 197 -13.90 17.50 24.25
CA LEU A 197 -13.44 16.14 23.95
C LEU A 197 -14.40 15.45 22.96
N ALA A 198 -15.71 15.62 23.11
CA ALA A 198 -16.71 15.09 22.18
C ALA A 198 -16.55 15.69 20.78
N ALA A 199 -16.31 16.99 20.68
CA ALA A 199 -16.07 17.66 19.40
C ALA A 199 -14.78 17.15 18.72
N ILE A 200 -13.70 16.97 19.47
CA ILE A 200 -12.46 16.39 18.97
C ILE A 200 -12.69 14.96 18.47
N SER A 201 -13.39 14.13 19.25
CA SER A 201 -13.70 12.73 18.89
C SER A 201 -14.51 12.67 17.59
N PHE A 202 -15.57 13.48 17.47
CA PHE A 202 -16.41 13.53 16.27
C PHE A 202 -15.65 13.99 15.03
N THR A 203 -14.84 15.05 15.17
CA THR A 203 -14.03 15.56 14.07
C THR A 203 -13.02 14.51 13.61
N PHE A 204 -12.45 13.76 14.55
CA PHE A 204 -11.50 12.72 14.25
C PHE A 204 -12.17 11.52 13.57
N GLU A 205 -13.31 11.05 14.06
CA GLU A 205 -14.06 9.95 13.45
C GLU A 205 -14.51 10.27 12.02
N SER A 206 -14.97 11.50 11.78
CA SER A 206 -15.35 11.95 10.45
C SER A 206 -14.17 12.04 9.48
N SER A 207 -12.98 12.36 9.97
CA SER A 207 -11.75 12.48 9.17
C SER A 207 -11.08 11.13 8.89
N PHE A 208 -11.19 10.19 9.83
CA PHE A 208 -10.54 8.87 9.80
C PHE A 208 -11.50 7.77 10.23
N PRO A 209 -12.47 7.40 9.35
CA PRO A 209 -13.44 6.36 9.67
C PRO A 209 -12.74 5.05 10.03
N GLY A 210 -13.08 4.47 11.18
CA GLY A 210 -12.49 3.24 11.70
C GLY A 210 -11.21 3.40 12.53
N ALA A 211 -10.63 4.61 12.61
CA ALA A 211 -9.48 4.86 13.48
C ALA A 211 -9.87 5.01 14.97
N ILE A 212 -11.14 5.22 15.27
CA ILE A 212 -11.72 5.15 16.63
C ILE A 212 -12.37 3.77 16.86
N SER A 213 -11.84 2.71 16.31
CA SER A 213 -12.20 1.37 16.73
C SER A 213 -11.66 1.13 18.16
N LEU A 214 -12.33 0.28 18.94
CA LEU A 214 -11.99 0.03 20.36
C LEU A 214 -10.54 -0.43 20.62
N ASN A 215 -9.79 -0.71 19.55
CA ASN A 215 -8.44 -1.27 19.63
C ASN A 215 -7.33 -0.30 19.21
N THR A 216 -7.63 0.97 18.93
CA THR A 216 -6.60 1.92 18.55
C THR A 216 -6.08 2.71 19.75
N PRO A 217 -4.77 3.07 19.78
CA PRO A 217 -4.22 3.93 20.84
C PRO A 217 -4.96 5.26 21.02
N VAL A 218 -5.50 5.80 19.94
CA VAL A 218 -6.29 7.04 19.96
C VAL A 218 -7.64 6.81 20.65
N ALA A 219 -8.32 5.71 20.35
CA ALA A 219 -9.58 5.36 20.99
C ALA A 219 -9.42 5.12 22.50
N GLU A 220 -8.35 4.41 22.89
CA GLU A 220 -8.03 4.20 24.29
C GLU A 220 -7.80 5.52 25.03
N MET A 221 -7.01 6.42 24.46
CA MET A 221 -6.74 7.73 25.05
C MET A 221 -8.03 8.56 25.21
N ILE A 222 -8.89 8.59 24.20
CA ILE A 222 -10.16 9.32 24.23
C ILE A 222 -11.09 8.69 25.27
N SER A 223 -11.17 7.36 25.33
CA SER A 223 -11.99 6.64 26.31
C SER A 223 -11.54 6.88 27.75
N LEU A 224 -10.22 6.87 27.99
CA LEU A 224 -9.64 7.24 29.29
C LEU A 224 -9.92 8.70 29.64
N GLY A 225 -9.91 9.60 28.64
CA GLY A 225 -10.27 11.00 28.82
C GLY A 225 -11.72 11.16 29.28
N TYR A 226 -12.66 10.45 28.67
CA TYR A 226 -14.06 10.46 29.13
C TYR A 226 -14.21 9.89 30.51
N LEU A 227 -13.58 8.76 30.81
CA LEU A 227 -13.62 8.14 32.14
C LEU A 227 -13.08 9.06 33.24
N TYR A 228 -12.04 9.85 32.90
CA TYR A 228 -11.44 10.82 33.83
C TYR A 228 -12.36 12.02 34.11
N LEU A 229 -13.17 12.46 33.13
CA LEU A 229 -14.01 13.65 33.23
C LEU A 229 -15.39 13.37 33.87
N VAL A 230 -15.81 12.10 33.93
CA VAL A 230 -17.07 11.64 34.55
C VAL A 230 -16.83 11.23 36.00
#